data_a8ceb68f384ff09a6e571a414dc33404
#
_entry.id   a8ceb68f384ff09a6e571a414dc33404
#
_cell.length_a   1.000
_cell.length_b   1.000
_cell.length_c   1.000
_cell.angle_alpha   90.00
_cell.angle_beta   90.00
_cell.angle_gamma   90.00
#
_symmetry.space_group_name_H-M   'P 1'
#
loop_
_entity.id
_entity.type
_entity.pdbx_description
1 polymer ?
#
loop_
_entity_poly.entity_id
_entity_poly.type
_entity_poly.pdbx_seq_one_letter_code
_entity_poly.pdbx_strand_id
1 'polypeptide(L)'
;MTTRLAKEHYMSKYLFLGKINQEYISGMLQNPDQDRTAVLKNLAAALGADFHSLEFTRGAYDVVCICDAPDFETALAMKTTVIRGGAVASIDILEVFDFNQYAHKAASVTSGYKAPAA
;
A
#
# COMPACT_ATOMS: atom_id res chain seq x y z
N MET A 1 -24.59 0.34 10.53
CA MET A 1 -23.98 -0.90 11.05
C MET A 1 -23.51 -1.79 9.94
N THR A 2 -24.45 -2.31 9.17
CA THR A 2 -24.14 -3.19 8.05
C THR A 2 -23.21 -2.54 7.03
N THR A 3 -23.39 -1.25 6.77
CA THR A 3 -22.57 -0.50 5.80
C THR A 3 -21.10 -0.46 6.21
N ARG A 4 -20.83 -0.25 7.49
CA ARG A 4 -19.46 -0.21 7.99
C ARG A 4 -18.78 -1.57 7.89
N LEU A 5 -19.47 -2.64 8.30
CA LEU A 5 -18.93 -3.99 8.22
C LEU A 5 -18.69 -4.39 6.77
N ALA A 6 -19.61 -4.07 5.88
CA ALA A 6 -19.46 -4.34 4.46
C ALA A 6 -18.23 -3.59 3.89
N LYS A 7 -18.03 -2.34 4.32
CA LYS A 7 -16.89 -1.53 3.89
C LYS A 7 -15.56 -2.13 4.35
N GLU A 8 -15.49 -2.62 5.59
CA GLU A 8 -14.30 -3.29 6.10
C GLU A 8 -14.02 -4.59 5.34
N HIS A 9 -15.06 -5.35 4.97
CA HIS A 9 -14.92 -6.57 4.17
C HIS A 9 -14.35 -6.30 2.77
N TYR A 10 -14.54 -5.10 2.24
CA TYR A 10 -14.06 -4.76 0.90
C TYR A 10 -12.74 -4.02 0.90
N MET A 11 -12.11 -3.86 2.07
CA MET A 11 -10.77 -3.30 2.11
C MET A 11 -9.77 -4.26 1.50
N SER A 12 -8.88 -3.72 0.69
CA SER A 12 -7.74 -4.45 0.14
C SER A 12 -6.49 -4.13 0.93
N LYS A 13 -5.59 -5.08 0.99
CA LYS A 13 -4.27 -4.88 1.58
C LYS A 13 -3.32 -4.38 0.50
N TYR A 14 -2.59 -3.32 0.82
CA TYR A 14 -1.60 -2.73 -0.07
C TYR A 14 -0.23 -2.72 0.58
N LEU A 15 0.78 -3.03 -0.22
CA LEU A 15 2.17 -2.89 0.15
C LEU A 15 2.73 -1.67 -0.56
N PHE A 16 3.38 -0.79 0.20
CA PHE A 16 4.04 0.39 -0.34
C PHE A 16 5.54 0.16 -0.21
N LEU A 17 6.21 0.01 -1.34
CA LEU A 17 7.64 -0.29 -1.41
C LEU A 17 8.37 0.98 -1.80
N GLY A 18 9.11 1.57 -0.87
CA GLY A 18 9.67 2.89 -1.03
C GLY A 18 11.18 2.91 -1.12
N LYS A 19 11.68 3.91 -1.82
CA LYS A 19 13.10 4.27 -1.83
C LYS A 19 13.23 5.65 -1.21
N ILE A 20 14.03 5.74 -0.16
CA ILE A 20 14.30 7.00 0.53
C ILE A 20 15.42 7.76 -0.19
N ASN A 21 15.49 9.04 0.08
CA ASN A 21 16.54 9.89 -0.48
C ASN A 21 17.39 10.49 0.63
N GLN A 22 18.31 11.38 0.23
CA GLN A 22 19.24 12.00 1.17
C GLN A 22 18.51 12.81 2.25
N GLU A 23 17.39 13.46 1.92
CA GLU A 23 16.64 14.25 2.89
C GLU A 23 16.08 13.39 4.02
N TYR A 24 15.61 12.19 3.70
CA TYR A 24 15.13 11.25 4.71
C TYR A 24 16.25 10.88 5.67
N ILE A 25 17.41 10.54 5.10
CA ILE A 25 18.58 10.15 5.88
C ILE A 25 19.01 11.31 6.77
N SER A 26 19.11 12.52 6.22
CA SER A 26 19.51 13.71 6.98
C SER A 26 18.55 13.99 8.13
N GLY A 27 17.25 13.87 7.90
CA GLY A 27 16.24 14.06 8.94
C GLY A 27 16.36 13.04 10.06
N MET A 28 16.60 11.78 9.71
CA MET A 28 16.79 10.71 10.69
C MET A 28 18.07 10.89 11.51
N LEU A 29 19.15 11.38 10.88
CA LEU A 29 20.38 11.63 11.60
C LEU A 29 20.26 12.82 12.56
N GLN A 30 19.44 13.82 12.22
CA GLN A 30 19.19 14.95 13.11
C GLN A 30 18.34 14.55 14.31
N ASN A 31 17.42 13.60 14.13
CA ASN A 31 16.56 13.10 15.20
C ASN A 31 16.36 11.59 15.03
N PRO A 32 17.36 10.79 15.45
CA PRO A 32 17.32 9.35 15.23
C PRO A 32 16.22 8.61 15.99
N ASP A 33 15.65 9.25 17.01
CA ASP A 33 14.60 8.65 17.84
C ASP A 33 13.18 9.03 17.37
N GLN A 34 13.04 9.76 16.27
CA GLN A 34 11.71 10.14 15.79
C GLN A 34 10.89 8.91 15.38
N ASP A 35 9.59 8.96 15.68
CA ASP A 35 8.69 7.85 15.44
C ASP A 35 8.01 8.00 14.06
N ARG A 36 8.59 7.36 13.04
CA ARG A 36 8.05 7.40 11.69
C ARG A 36 6.77 6.58 11.56
N THR A 37 6.66 5.53 12.38
CA THR A 37 5.45 4.70 12.42
C THR A 37 4.23 5.53 12.81
N ALA A 38 4.35 6.36 13.85
CA ALA A 38 3.26 7.21 14.31
C ALA A 38 2.81 8.18 13.22
N VAL A 39 3.73 8.73 12.44
CA VAL A 39 3.41 9.66 11.35
C VAL A 39 2.57 8.97 10.28
N LEU A 40 2.98 7.78 9.85
CA LEU A 40 2.24 7.06 8.80
C LEU A 40 0.91 6.50 9.30
N LYS A 41 0.87 6.09 10.56
CA LYS A 41 -0.39 5.65 11.18
C LYS A 41 -1.43 6.78 11.18
N ASN A 42 -1.00 7.99 11.50
CA ASN A 42 -1.87 9.16 11.49
C ASN A 42 -2.32 9.50 10.06
N LEU A 43 -1.43 9.40 9.08
CA LEU A 43 -1.79 9.63 7.69
C LEU A 43 -2.84 8.63 7.21
N ALA A 44 -2.63 7.35 7.50
CA ALA A 44 -3.58 6.30 7.13
C ALA A 44 -4.96 6.56 7.75
N ALA A 45 -4.99 6.88 9.04
CA ALA A 45 -6.23 7.17 9.74
C ALA A 45 -6.97 8.35 9.13
N ALA A 46 -6.24 9.40 8.74
CA ALA A 46 -6.83 10.58 8.11
C ALA A 46 -7.50 10.27 6.77
N LEU A 47 -7.05 9.22 6.09
CA LEU A 47 -7.60 8.81 4.79
C LEU A 47 -8.57 7.62 4.89
N GLY A 48 -8.90 7.18 6.10
CA GLY A 48 -9.82 6.07 6.31
C GLY A 48 -9.19 4.71 6.01
N ALA A 49 -7.87 4.61 6.06
CA ALA A 49 -7.13 3.37 5.90
C ALA A 49 -6.67 2.84 7.25
N ASP A 50 -6.38 1.55 7.31
CA ASP A 50 -5.88 0.87 8.50
C ASP A 50 -4.39 0.57 8.32
N PHE A 51 -3.56 1.19 9.14
CA PHE A 51 -2.12 0.97 9.14
C PHE A 51 -1.79 -0.35 9.83
N HIS A 52 -0.92 -1.16 9.20
CA HIS A 52 -0.44 -2.40 9.81
C HIS A 52 1.01 -2.30 10.26
N SER A 53 1.92 -1.92 9.37
CA SER A 53 3.34 -1.91 9.71
C SER A 53 4.15 -1.00 8.81
N LEU A 54 5.27 -0.56 9.35
CA LEU A 54 6.33 0.13 8.63
C LEU A 54 7.64 -0.56 8.98
N GLU A 55 8.31 -1.08 7.98
CA GLU A 55 9.59 -1.78 8.15
C GLU A 55 10.63 -1.18 7.24
N PHE A 56 11.86 -1.05 7.74
CA PHE A 56 12.99 -0.65 6.93
C PHE A 56 13.75 -1.88 6.48
N THR A 57 14.15 -1.91 5.21
CA THR A 57 14.70 -3.09 4.56
C THR A 57 16.04 -2.79 3.93
N ARG A 58 16.77 -3.85 3.63
CA ARG A 58 18.01 -3.78 2.87
C ARG A 58 17.80 -4.59 1.59
N GLY A 59 18.04 -3.97 0.44
CA GLY A 59 17.84 -4.61 -0.85
C GLY A 59 17.30 -3.62 -1.87
N ALA A 60 16.39 -4.09 -2.73
CA ALA A 60 15.84 -3.28 -3.80
C ALA A 60 15.03 -2.07 -3.30
N TYR A 61 14.47 -2.16 -2.10
CA TYR A 61 13.71 -1.09 -1.46
C TYR A 61 14.28 -0.80 -0.09
N ASP A 62 14.01 0.40 0.40
CA ASP A 62 14.51 0.86 1.70
C ASP A 62 13.46 0.75 2.78
N VAL A 63 12.17 0.81 2.39
CA VAL A 63 11.07 0.81 3.34
C VAL A 63 9.88 0.09 2.76
N VAL A 64 9.16 -0.64 3.62
CA VAL A 64 7.92 -1.33 3.27
C VAL A 64 6.85 -0.92 4.28
N CYS A 65 5.73 -0.39 3.77
CA CYS A 65 4.58 -0.06 4.59
C CYS A 65 3.41 -0.92 4.15
N ILE A 66 2.67 -1.48 5.10
CA ILE A 66 1.50 -2.30 4.82
C ILE A 66 0.29 -1.65 5.45
N CYS A 67 -0.76 -1.45 4.64
CA CYS A 67 -2.03 -0.88 5.07
C CYS A 67 -3.19 -1.59 4.38
N ASP A 68 -4.35 -1.58 5.03
CA ASP A 68 -5.61 -1.88 4.35
C ASP A 68 -6.25 -0.55 3.96
N ALA A 69 -6.78 -0.47 2.74
CA ALA A 69 -7.46 0.73 2.25
C ALA A 69 -8.76 0.34 1.52
N PRO A 70 -9.77 1.22 1.55
CA PRO A 70 -11.06 0.91 0.93
C PRO A 70 -11.00 0.84 -0.60
N ASP A 71 -10.04 1.52 -1.21
CA ASP A 71 -9.88 1.55 -2.66
C ASP A 71 -8.44 1.96 -3.04
N PHE A 72 -8.14 1.80 -4.31
CA PHE A 72 -6.82 2.16 -4.84
C PHE A 72 -6.58 3.66 -4.77
N GLU A 73 -7.60 4.49 -4.92
CA GLU A 73 -7.46 5.94 -4.85
C GLU A 73 -6.94 6.38 -3.49
N THR A 74 -7.39 5.73 -2.42
CA THR A 74 -6.88 5.99 -1.07
C THR A 74 -5.40 5.62 -0.96
N ALA A 75 -5.02 4.45 -1.49
CA ALA A 75 -3.62 4.03 -1.52
C ALA A 75 -2.76 5.02 -2.32
N LEU A 76 -3.28 5.46 -3.46
CA LEU A 76 -2.58 6.45 -4.31
C LEU A 76 -2.43 7.79 -3.59
N ALA A 77 -3.45 8.22 -2.84
CA ALA A 77 -3.39 9.46 -2.06
C ALA A 77 -2.33 9.37 -0.96
N MET A 78 -2.17 8.22 -0.32
CA MET A 78 -1.10 8.00 0.65
C MET A 78 0.27 8.14 -0.01
N LYS A 79 0.47 7.47 -1.15
CA LYS A 79 1.71 7.57 -1.92
C LYS A 79 2.02 9.01 -2.29
N THR A 80 1.04 9.71 -2.86
CA THR A 80 1.23 11.09 -3.33
C THR A 80 1.62 12.01 -2.18
N THR A 81 0.97 11.86 -1.02
CA THR A 81 1.27 12.67 0.16
C THR A 81 2.70 12.47 0.63
N VAL A 82 3.14 11.21 0.69
CA VAL A 82 4.51 10.90 1.13
C VAL A 82 5.54 11.40 0.13
N ILE A 83 5.32 11.18 -1.18
CA ILE A 83 6.22 11.67 -2.23
C ILE A 83 6.31 13.19 -2.19
N ARG A 84 5.19 13.88 -1.99
CA ARG A 84 5.17 15.35 -1.92
C ARG A 84 5.99 15.87 -0.73
N GLY A 85 6.15 15.08 0.32
CA GLY A 85 7.00 15.44 1.45
C GLY A 85 8.48 15.56 1.10
N GLY A 86 8.91 14.99 -0.03
CA GLY A 86 10.24 15.18 -0.60
C GLY A 86 11.32 14.23 -0.09
N ALA A 87 11.05 13.47 0.97
CA ALA A 87 12.06 12.59 1.60
C ALA A 87 12.04 11.16 1.07
N VAL A 88 10.96 10.75 0.40
CA VAL A 88 10.85 9.45 -0.26
C VAL A 88 10.83 9.68 -1.76
N ALA A 89 11.80 9.10 -2.46
CA ALA A 89 12.02 9.37 -3.87
C ALA A 89 10.99 8.68 -4.77
N SER A 90 10.60 7.46 -4.40
CA SER A 90 9.66 6.67 -5.19
C SER A 90 8.94 5.66 -4.31
N ILE A 91 7.72 5.28 -4.70
CA ILE A 91 6.93 4.25 -4.03
C ILE A 91 6.24 3.42 -5.10
N ASP A 92 6.44 2.10 -5.04
CA ASP A 92 5.66 1.15 -5.82
C ASP A 92 4.54 0.62 -4.92
N ILE A 93 3.33 0.55 -5.47
CA ILE A 93 2.17 0.03 -4.74
C ILE A 93 1.84 -1.35 -5.27
N LEU A 94 1.76 -2.34 -4.37
CA LEU A 94 1.29 -3.68 -4.70
C LEU A 94 -0.01 -3.93 -3.98
N GLU A 95 -0.99 -4.45 -4.70
CA GLU A 95 -2.25 -4.86 -4.08
C GLU A 95 -2.23 -6.37 -3.86
N VAL A 96 -2.53 -6.79 -2.63
CA VAL A 96 -2.65 -8.20 -2.28
C VAL A 96 -4.04 -8.69 -2.70
N PHE A 97 -4.11 -9.86 -3.30
CA PHE A 97 -5.39 -10.46 -3.68
C PHE A 97 -5.42 -11.93 -3.30
N ASP A 98 -6.64 -12.48 -3.20
CA ASP A 98 -6.85 -13.90 -2.91
C ASP A 98 -6.76 -14.69 -4.21
N PHE A 99 -5.66 -15.45 -4.36
CA PHE A 99 -5.41 -16.21 -5.58
C PHE A 99 -6.48 -17.28 -5.81
N ASN A 100 -6.92 -17.96 -4.75
CA ASN A 100 -7.94 -19.00 -4.88
C ASN A 100 -9.27 -18.43 -5.36
N GLN A 101 -9.69 -17.31 -4.79
CA GLN A 101 -10.91 -16.63 -5.21
C GLN A 101 -10.82 -16.18 -6.67
N TYR A 102 -9.71 -15.59 -7.04
CA TYR A 102 -9.44 -15.21 -8.43
C TYR A 102 -9.49 -16.44 -9.35
N ALA A 103 -8.86 -17.54 -8.96
CA ALA A 103 -8.80 -18.76 -9.77
C ALA A 103 -10.20 -19.34 -9.98
N HIS A 104 -11.04 -19.36 -8.96
CA HIS A 104 -12.44 -19.78 -9.11
C HIS A 104 -13.19 -18.91 -10.11
N LYS A 105 -13.01 -17.59 -10.01
CA LYS A 105 -13.68 -16.66 -10.92
C LYS A 105 -13.21 -16.84 -12.35
N ALA A 106 -11.90 -16.99 -12.57
CA ALA A 106 -11.35 -17.20 -13.90
C ALA A 106 -11.80 -18.55 -14.49
N ALA A 107 -11.76 -19.60 -13.67
CA ALA A 107 -12.16 -20.95 -14.13
C ALA A 107 -13.61 -21.00 -14.61
N SER A 108 -14.47 -20.17 -14.03
CA SER A 108 -15.89 -20.14 -14.40
C SER A 108 -16.14 -19.68 -15.84
N VAL A 109 -15.19 -19.00 -16.47
CA VAL A 109 -15.39 -18.42 -17.82
C VAL A 109 -14.32 -18.84 -18.82
N THR A 110 -13.21 -19.47 -18.40
CA THR A 110 -12.08 -19.77 -19.30
C THR A 110 -12.46 -20.72 -20.42
N SER A 111 -13.34 -21.69 -20.16
CA SER A 111 -13.75 -22.65 -21.19
C SER A 111 -14.60 -22.01 -22.31
N GLY A 112 -15.22 -20.86 -22.03
CA GLY A 112 -16.01 -20.15 -23.02
C GLY A 112 -15.23 -19.12 -23.83
N TYR A 113 -14.00 -18.82 -23.43
CA TYR A 113 -13.20 -17.84 -24.15
C TYR A 113 -12.52 -18.48 -25.35
N LYS A 114 -12.62 -17.83 -26.51
CA LYS A 114 -11.93 -18.22 -27.73
C LYS A 114 -10.86 -17.19 -28.05
N ALA A 115 -9.61 -17.64 -28.13
CA ALA A 115 -8.51 -16.78 -28.55
C ALA A 115 -8.68 -16.36 -30.02
N PRO A 116 -8.12 -15.20 -30.39
CA PRO A 116 -8.10 -14.81 -31.80
C PRO A 116 -7.46 -15.90 -32.67
N ALA A 117 -8.08 -16.17 -33.81
CA ALA A 117 -7.52 -17.12 -34.77
C ALA A 117 -6.26 -16.54 -35.41
N ALA A 118 -5.25 -17.41 -35.66
CA ALA A 118 -4.01 -17.00 -36.30
C ALA A 118 -4.22 -16.67 -37.77
#